data_fe4fa7f54a474bc661f73d389d1857bb
#
_entry.id   fe4fa7f54a474bc661f73d389d1857bb
#
_cell.length_a   1.000
_cell.length_b   1.000
_cell.length_c   1.000
_cell.angle_alpha   90.00
_cell.angle_beta   90.00
_cell.angle_gamma   90.00
#
_symmetry.space_group_name_H-M   'P 1'
#
loop_
_entity.id
_entity.type
_entity.pdbx_description
1 polymer ?
#
loop_
_entity_poly.entity_id
_entity_poly.type
_entity_poly.pdbx_seq_one_letter_code
_entity_poly.pdbx_strand_id
1 'polypeptide(L)'
;GFAAALNAFVGQNYGANKMDRVKKGYRASLWTVGIWGLIITAIFVFVPKPIARIFFHEATAIEIAVDYLIIVGLSEAFMCVELMTVGALSGLGKTHLCSVISIIFTGARIPLAIRLCRTALGLNGIWCAVSSTSIVKGIIFVATFFWITRSSRILKDNSRL
;
A
#
# COMPACT_ATOMS: atom_id res chain seq x y z
N GLY A 1 10.82 6.24 6.19
CA GLY A 1 12.09 5.57 5.91
C GLY A 1 12.19 4.97 4.51
N PHE A 2 11.67 3.76 4.28
CA PHE A 2 11.92 2.97 3.06
C PHE A 2 11.39 3.63 1.77
N ALA A 3 10.17 4.19 1.79
CA ALA A 3 9.57 4.89 0.66
C ALA A 3 10.38 6.12 0.24
N ALA A 4 10.95 6.87 1.19
CA ALA A 4 11.79 8.03 0.90
C ALA A 4 13.12 7.63 0.25
N ALA A 5 13.75 6.55 0.73
CA ALA A 5 14.96 6.02 0.13
C ALA A 5 14.73 5.55 -1.30
N LEU A 6 13.61 4.85 -1.55
CA LEU A 6 13.26 4.42 -2.89
C LEU A 6 12.93 5.61 -3.81
N ASN A 7 12.26 6.64 -3.31
CA ASN A 7 12.01 7.88 -4.06
C ASN A 7 13.32 8.50 -4.54
N ALA A 8 14.31 8.69 -3.65
CA ALA A 8 15.61 9.23 -4.01
C ALA A 8 16.35 8.35 -5.03
N PHE A 9 16.37 7.02 -4.79
CA PHE A 9 16.98 6.06 -5.71
C PHE A 9 16.35 6.11 -7.12
N VAL A 10 15.02 6.10 -7.18
CA VAL A 10 14.28 6.16 -8.45
C VAL A 10 14.53 7.49 -9.14
N GLY A 11 14.46 8.63 -8.44
CA GLY A 11 14.68 9.96 -9.01
C GLY A 11 16.07 10.11 -9.61
N GLN A 12 17.12 9.68 -8.91
CA GLN A 12 18.50 9.73 -9.40
C GLN A 12 18.70 8.85 -10.64
N ASN A 13 18.22 7.61 -10.63
CA ASN A 13 18.39 6.70 -11.76
C ASN A 13 17.51 7.08 -12.95
N TYR A 14 16.33 7.65 -12.72
CA TYR A 14 15.45 8.17 -13.75
C TYR A 14 16.07 9.40 -14.43
N GLY A 15 16.59 10.37 -13.65
CA GLY A 15 17.30 11.53 -14.18
C GLY A 15 18.56 11.15 -14.98
N ALA A 16 19.24 10.08 -14.59
CA ALA A 16 20.39 9.53 -15.32
C ALA A 16 19.99 8.64 -16.52
N ASN A 17 18.72 8.57 -16.91
CA ASN A 17 18.20 7.70 -17.99
C ASN A 17 18.45 6.19 -17.80
N LYS A 18 18.64 5.71 -16.56
CA LYS A 18 18.92 4.32 -16.22
C LYS A 18 17.65 3.57 -15.80
N MET A 19 16.65 3.50 -16.70
CA MET A 19 15.34 2.91 -16.42
C MET A 19 15.41 1.44 -16.00
N ASP A 20 16.38 0.66 -16.51
CA ASP A 20 16.56 -0.74 -16.10
C ASP A 20 16.97 -0.85 -14.62
N ARG A 21 17.77 0.10 -14.10
CA ARG A 21 18.09 0.17 -12.68
C ARG A 21 16.87 0.53 -11.84
N VAL A 22 16.03 1.46 -12.30
CA VAL A 22 14.76 1.80 -11.66
C VAL A 22 13.89 0.56 -11.50
N LYS A 23 13.70 -0.22 -12.56
CA LYS A 23 12.89 -1.45 -12.52
C LYS A 23 13.47 -2.52 -11.61
N LYS A 24 14.79 -2.75 -11.65
CA LYS A 24 15.47 -3.70 -10.77
C LYS A 24 15.36 -3.29 -9.31
N GLY A 25 15.62 -2.01 -8.98
CA GLY A 25 15.51 -1.49 -7.64
C GLY A 25 14.07 -1.57 -7.10
N TYR A 26 13.08 -1.20 -7.91
CA TYR A 26 11.68 -1.34 -7.53
C TYR A 26 11.28 -2.78 -7.24
N ARG A 27 11.67 -3.75 -8.10
CA ARG A 27 11.38 -5.17 -7.86
C ARG A 27 12.04 -5.69 -6.58
N ALA A 28 13.30 -5.35 -6.35
CA ALA A 28 13.99 -5.72 -5.11
C ALA A 28 13.28 -5.16 -3.88
N SER A 29 12.90 -3.88 -3.93
CA SER A 29 12.14 -3.23 -2.85
C SER A 29 10.77 -3.85 -2.66
N LEU A 30 10.07 -4.24 -3.74
CA LEU A 30 8.77 -4.90 -3.69
C LEU A 30 8.84 -6.23 -2.94
N TRP A 31 9.87 -7.04 -3.21
CA TRP A 31 10.11 -8.29 -2.50
C TRP A 31 10.42 -8.06 -1.02
N THR A 32 11.34 -7.13 -0.72
CA THR A 32 11.74 -6.83 0.66
C THR A 32 10.56 -6.34 1.49
N VAL A 33 9.82 -5.36 0.96
CA VAL A 33 8.67 -4.78 1.67
C VAL A 33 7.47 -5.73 1.69
N GLY A 34 7.28 -6.54 0.64
CA GLY A 34 6.25 -7.57 0.60
C GLY A 34 6.47 -8.65 1.65
N ILE A 35 7.69 -9.18 1.78
CA ILE A 35 8.03 -10.15 2.82
C ILE A 35 7.84 -9.54 4.21
N TRP A 36 8.31 -8.31 4.43
CA TRP A 36 8.13 -7.62 5.69
C TRP A 36 6.65 -7.43 6.03
N GLY A 37 5.85 -6.97 5.07
CA GLY A 37 4.40 -6.81 5.23
C GLY A 37 3.70 -8.13 5.55
N LEU A 38 4.11 -9.25 4.92
CA LEU A 38 3.58 -10.57 5.22
C LEU A 38 3.93 -11.03 6.65
N ILE A 39 5.14 -10.73 7.13
CA ILE A 39 5.53 -11.03 8.51
C ILE A 39 4.63 -10.25 9.49
N ILE A 40 4.43 -8.96 9.27
CA ILE A 40 3.56 -8.14 10.12
C ILE A 40 2.10 -8.63 10.06
N THR A 41 1.61 -8.96 8.85
CA THR A 41 0.28 -9.58 8.68
C THR A 41 0.15 -10.85 9.51
N ALA A 42 1.14 -11.74 9.44
CA ALA A 42 1.13 -12.97 10.23
C ALA A 42 1.10 -12.69 11.74
N ILE A 43 1.90 -11.74 12.22
CA ILE A 43 1.92 -11.34 13.64
C ILE A 43 0.54 -10.81 14.06
N PHE A 44 -0.09 -9.94 13.28
CA PHE A 44 -1.40 -9.36 13.61
C PHE A 44 -2.54 -10.37 13.57
N VAL A 45 -2.47 -11.35 12.67
CA VAL A 45 -3.51 -12.38 12.54
C VAL A 45 -3.36 -13.51 13.58
N PHE A 46 -2.12 -13.96 13.83
CA PHE A 46 -1.90 -15.11 14.71
C PHE A 46 -1.69 -14.73 16.18
N VAL A 47 -1.26 -13.49 16.47
CA VAL A 47 -0.91 -13.06 17.85
C VAL A 47 -1.62 -11.75 18.23
N PRO A 48 -2.91 -11.53 17.87
CA PRO A 48 -3.58 -10.24 18.10
C PRO A 48 -3.84 -9.97 19.58
N LYS A 49 -4.25 -11.00 20.37
CA LYS A 49 -4.59 -10.84 21.80
C LYS A 49 -3.43 -10.35 22.67
N PRO A 50 -2.23 -10.95 22.62
CA PRO A 50 -1.07 -10.42 23.34
C PRO A 50 -0.73 -9.00 22.98
N ILE A 51 -0.81 -8.64 21.68
CA ILE A 51 -0.53 -7.27 21.21
C ILE A 51 -1.57 -6.30 21.79
N ALA A 52 -2.86 -6.63 21.69
CA ALA A 52 -3.94 -5.78 22.23
C ALA A 52 -3.79 -5.55 23.75
N ARG A 53 -3.37 -6.57 24.50
CA ARG A 53 -3.16 -6.49 25.96
C ARG A 53 -2.00 -5.57 26.39
N ILE A 54 -1.05 -5.28 25.50
CA ILE A 54 0.02 -4.32 25.78
C ILE A 54 -0.55 -2.88 25.88
N PHE A 55 -1.58 -2.58 25.09
CA PHE A 55 -2.14 -1.24 24.99
C PHE A 55 -3.44 -1.06 25.77
N PHE A 56 -4.21 -2.12 25.97
CA PHE A 56 -5.54 -2.09 26.59
C PHE A 56 -5.63 -3.04 27.76
N HIS A 57 -6.32 -2.60 28.83
CA HIS A 57 -6.53 -3.38 30.05
C HIS A 57 -8.00 -3.80 30.22
N GLU A 58 -8.91 -3.12 29.55
CA GLU A 58 -10.34 -3.41 29.59
C GLU A 58 -10.70 -4.52 28.60
N ALA A 59 -11.48 -5.50 29.03
CA ALA A 59 -11.82 -6.68 28.21
C ALA A 59 -12.51 -6.31 26.89
N THR A 60 -13.47 -5.39 26.94
CA THR A 60 -14.21 -4.91 25.77
C THR A 60 -13.30 -4.22 24.75
N ALA A 61 -12.36 -3.40 25.22
CA ALA A 61 -11.39 -2.72 24.36
C ALA A 61 -10.42 -3.71 23.71
N ILE A 62 -10.02 -4.76 24.43
CA ILE A 62 -9.17 -5.83 23.89
C ILE A 62 -9.88 -6.58 22.77
N GLU A 63 -11.16 -6.93 22.92
CA GLU A 63 -11.92 -7.62 21.87
C GLU A 63 -12.02 -6.78 20.59
N ILE A 64 -12.37 -5.51 20.71
CA ILE A 64 -12.42 -4.57 19.58
C ILE A 64 -11.05 -4.43 18.91
N ALA A 65 -9.99 -4.34 19.71
CA ALA A 65 -8.63 -4.22 19.18
C ALA A 65 -8.16 -5.50 18.46
N VAL A 66 -8.58 -6.67 18.93
CA VAL A 66 -8.31 -7.97 18.28
C VAL A 66 -8.97 -8.02 16.91
N ASP A 67 -10.25 -7.68 16.81
CA ASP A 67 -10.97 -7.65 15.54
C ASP A 67 -10.31 -6.66 14.56
N TYR A 68 -9.95 -5.47 15.04
CA TYR A 68 -9.20 -4.49 14.27
C TYR A 68 -7.88 -5.05 13.74
N LEU A 69 -7.05 -5.65 14.61
CA LEU A 69 -5.75 -6.20 14.23
C LEU A 69 -5.88 -7.29 13.18
N ILE A 70 -6.86 -8.18 13.31
CA ILE A 70 -7.09 -9.26 12.34
C ILE A 70 -7.55 -8.68 11.00
N ILE A 71 -8.58 -7.84 10.99
CA ILE A 71 -9.19 -7.35 9.74
C ILE A 71 -8.24 -6.42 8.99
N VAL A 72 -7.61 -5.46 9.69
CA VAL A 72 -6.67 -4.52 9.08
C VAL A 72 -5.33 -5.19 8.79
N GLY A 73 -4.91 -6.11 9.66
CA GLY A 73 -3.69 -6.90 9.47
C GLY A 73 -3.66 -7.66 8.15
N LEU A 74 -4.80 -8.18 7.66
CA LEU A 74 -4.90 -8.83 6.35
C LEU A 74 -4.54 -7.91 5.18
N SER A 75 -4.70 -6.59 5.34
CA SER A 75 -4.33 -5.61 4.30
C SER A 75 -2.95 -5.00 4.48
N GLU A 76 -2.23 -5.31 5.57
CA GLU A 76 -0.97 -4.65 5.93
C GLU A 76 0.12 -4.82 4.87
N ALA A 77 0.26 -6.02 4.30
CA ALA A 77 1.19 -6.26 3.21
C ALA A 77 0.92 -5.37 1.99
N PHE A 78 -0.36 -5.15 1.65
CA PHE A 78 -0.75 -4.27 0.54
C PHE A 78 -0.51 -2.80 0.89
N MET A 79 -0.72 -2.38 2.13
CA MET A 79 -0.43 -1.03 2.60
C MET A 79 1.07 -0.72 2.54
N CYS A 80 1.91 -1.67 2.95
CA CYS A 80 3.36 -1.54 2.84
C CYS A 80 3.81 -1.38 1.39
N VAL A 81 3.29 -2.20 0.49
CA VAL A 81 3.56 -2.14 -0.96
C VAL A 81 3.05 -0.84 -1.57
N GLU A 82 1.86 -0.37 -1.15
CA GLU A 82 1.30 0.91 -1.57
C GLU A 82 2.24 2.07 -1.25
N LEU A 83 2.62 2.22 0.03
CA LEU A 83 3.48 3.32 0.49
C LEU A 83 4.83 3.33 -0.25
N MET A 84 5.41 2.15 -0.46
CA MET A 84 6.64 2.01 -1.21
C MET A 84 6.46 2.43 -2.67
N THR A 85 5.37 2.02 -3.31
CA THR A 85 5.10 2.33 -4.73
C THR A 85 4.81 3.81 -4.92
N VAL A 86 4.13 4.46 -3.97
CA VAL A 86 3.96 5.93 -3.96
C VAL A 86 5.33 6.62 -3.93
N GLY A 87 6.28 6.14 -3.13
CA GLY A 87 7.65 6.64 -3.13
C GLY A 87 8.33 6.51 -4.50
N ALA A 88 8.19 5.34 -5.14
CA ALA A 88 8.75 5.09 -6.47
C ALA A 88 8.14 5.98 -7.57
N LEU A 89 6.82 6.13 -7.59
CA LEU A 89 6.10 6.99 -8.54
C LEU A 89 6.45 8.48 -8.32
N SER A 90 6.62 8.90 -7.07
CA SER A 90 7.08 10.25 -6.74
C SER A 90 8.49 10.50 -7.29
N GLY A 91 9.39 9.51 -7.19
CA GLY A 91 10.73 9.57 -7.79
C GLY A 91 10.72 9.65 -9.33
N LEU A 92 9.67 9.14 -9.98
CA LEU A 92 9.43 9.33 -11.42
C LEU A 92 8.80 10.70 -11.76
N GLY A 93 8.57 11.58 -10.79
CA GLY A 93 7.88 12.86 -10.97
C GLY A 93 6.36 12.71 -11.17
N LYS A 94 5.77 11.55 -10.86
CA LYS A 94 4.34 11.27 -11.05
C LYS A 94 3.50 11.44 -9.77
N THR A 95 3.89 12.35 -8.90
CA THR A 95 3.24 12.64 -7.61
C THR A 95 1.76 12.99 -7.77
N HIS A 96 1.41 13.73 -8.84
CA HIS A 96 0.02 14.09 -9.13
C HIS A 96 -0.88 12.86 -9.30
N LEU A 97 -0.41 11.82 -10.02
CA LEU A 97 -1.16 10.57 -10.16
C LEU A 97 -1.36 9.87 -8.79
N CYS A 98 -0.34 9.90 -7.95
CA CYS A 98 -0.45 9.34 -6.59
C CYS A 98 -1.53 10.05 -5.78
N SER A 99 -1.57 11.39 -5.86
CA SER A 99 -2.58 12.19 -5.15
C SER A 99 -3.99 11.89 -5.64
N VAL A 100 -4.21 11.85 -6.96
CA VAL A 100 -5.52 11.56 -7.56
C VAL A 100 -6.03 10.19 -7.13
N ILE A 101 -5.21 9.14 -7.29
CA ILE A 101 -5.57 7.78 -6.88
C ILE A 101 -5.90 7.74 -5.38
N SER A 102 -5.04 8.36 -4.54
CA SER A 102 -5.25 8.35 -3.09
C SER A 102 -6.52 9.08 -2.68
N ILE A 103 -6.84 10.22 -3.28
CA ILE A 103 -8.06 11.00 -2.99
C ILE A 103 -9.31 10.18 -3.36
N ILE A 104 -9.33 9.56 -4.54
CA ILE A 104 -10.47 8.76 -4.99
C ILE A 104 -10.72 7.59 -4.04
N PHE A 105 -9.69 6.81 -3.72
CA PHE A 105 -9.86 5.61 -2.87
C PHE A 105 -10.11 5.94 -1.41
N THR A 106 -9.49 7.01 -0.88
CA THR A 106 -9.74 7.46 0.49
C THR A 106 -11.14 8.07 0.60
N GLY A 107 -11.58 8.83 -0.42
CA GLY A 107 -12.95 9.34 -0.48
C GLY A 107 -14.01 8.23 -0.60
N ALA A 108 -13.78 7.24 -1.44
CA ALA A 108 -14.66 6.08 -1.61
C ALA A 108 -14.78 5.22 -0.33
N ARG A 109 -13.79 5.28 0.57
CA ARG A 109 -13.81 4.57 1.86
C ARG A 109 -14.97 5.02 2.74
N ILE A 110 -15.32 6.32 2.73
CA ILE A 110 -16.38 6.87 3.60
C ILE A 110 -17.76 6.27 3.28
N PRO A 111 -18.28 6.35 2.04
CA PRO A 111 -19.57 5.76 1.71
C PRO A 111 -19.57 4.23 1.84
N LEU A 112 -18.43 3.58 1.57
CA LEU A 112 -18.30 2.14 1.75
C LEU A 112 -18.40 1.75 3.23
N ALA A 113 -17.71 2.45 4.12
CA ALA A 113 -17.78 2.23 5.56
C ALA A 113 -19.22 2.43 6.09
N ILE A 114 -19.91 3.50 5.68
CA ILE A 114 -21.30 3.76 6.08
C ILE A 114 -22.23 2.61 5.64
N ARG A 115 -22.04 2.10 4.43
CA ARG A 115 -22.85 0.96 3.94
C ARG A 115 -22.58 -0.31 4.73
N LEU A 116 -21.31 -0.65 4.95
CA LEU A 116 -20.93 -1.87 5.67
C LEU A 116 -21.30 -1.83 7.15
N CYS A 117 -21.24 -0.66 7.81
CA CYS A 117 -21.69 -0.50 9.18
C CYS A 117 -23.20 -0.71 9.37
N ARG A 118 -24.00 -0.49 8.34
CA ARG A 118 -25.45 -0.74 8.35
C ARG A 118 -25.81 -2.20 8.17
N THR A 119 -24.86 -3.07 7.88
CA THR A 119 -25.02 -4.52 7.81
C THR A 119 -24.78 -5.16 9.17
N ALA A 120 -24.87 -6.49 9.24
CA ALA A 120 -24.57 -7.27 10.44
C ALA A 120 -23.12 -7.12 10.95
N LEU A 121 -22.23 -6.49 10.17
CA LEU A 121 -20.82 -6.27 10.52
C LEU A 121 -20.64 -5.15 11.58
N GLY A 122 -21.61 -4.22 11.72
CA GLY A 122 -21.51 -3.15 12.72
C GLY A 122 -20.17 -2.39 12.62
N LEU A 123 -19.43 -2.31 13.73
CA LEU A 123 -18.13 -1.63 13.81
C LEU A 123 -17.08 -2.25 12.88
N ASN A 124 -17.08 -3.58 12.73
CA ASN A 124 -16.15 -4.30 11.85
C ASN A 124 -16.32 -3.92 10.37
N GLY A 125 -17.49 -3.36 9.98
CA GLY A 125 -17.71 -2.81 8.66
C GLY A 125 -16.77 -1.67 8.30
N ILE A 126 -16.36 -0.85 9.28
CA ILE A 126 -15.35 0.20 9.07
C ILE A 126 -13.99 -0.42 8.71
N TRP A 127 -13.56 -1.40 9.48
CA TRP A 127 -12.28 -2.09 9.27
C TRP A 127 -12.25 -2.82 7.93
N CYS A 128 -13.35 -3.46 7.55
CA CYS A 128 -13.50 -4.09 6.24
C CYS A 128 -13.43 -3.08 5.09
N ALA A 129 -14.02 -1.89 5.24
CA ALA A 129 -13.92 -0.82 4.24
C ALA A 129 -12.47 -0.33 4.09
N VAL A 130 -11.76 -0.17 5.19
CA VAL A 130 -10.33 0.23 5.20
C VAL A 130 -9.49 -0.83 4.47
N SER A 131 -9.62 -2.09 4.86
CA SER A 131 -8.85 -3.20 4.30
C SER A 131 -9.12 -3.40 2.81
N SER A 132 -10.39 -3.45 2.41
CA SER A 132 -10.77 -3.63 1.01
C SER A 132 -10.23 -2.51 0.11
N THR A 133 -10.39 -1.26 0.53
CA THR A 133 -9.88 -0.11 -0.25
C THR A 133 -8.36 -0.07 -0.30
N SER A 134 -7.66 -0.48 0.76
CA SER A 134 -6.20 -0.53 0.80
C SER A 134 -5.64 -1.63 -0.11
N ILE A 135 -6.27 -2.81 -0.13
CA ILE A 135 -5.88 -3.90 -1.03
C ILE A 135 -6.01 -3.46 -2.50
N VAL A 136 -7.18 -2.95 -2.88
CA VAL A 136 -7.43 -2.49 -4.25
C VAL A 136 -6.48 -1.37 -4.64
N LYS A 137 -6.27 -0.39 -3.75
CA LYS A 137 -5.36 0.73 -3.97
C LYS A 137 -3.91 0.26 -4.15
N GLY A 138 -3.44 -0.67 -3.32
CA GLY A 138 -2.10 -1.26 -3.44
C GLY A 138 -1.88 -1.93 -4.80
N ILE A 139 -2.85 -2.72 -5.27
CA ILE A 139 -2.80 -3.37 -6.59
C ILE A 139 -2.75 -2.32 -7.71
N ILE A 140 -3.58 -1.28 -7.64
CA ILE A 140 -3.65 -0.22 -8.65
C ILE A 140 -2.32 0.54 -8.71
N PHE A 141 -1.70 0.87 -7.58
CA PHE A 141 -0.41 1.54 -7.57
C PHE A 141 0.68 0.71 -8.24
N VAL A 142 0.76 -0.58 -7.94
CA VAL A 142 1.72 -1.50 -8.59
C VAL A 142 1.47 -1.58 -10.09
N ALA A 143 0.22 -1.74 -10.51
CA ALA A 143 -0.15 -1.77 -11.93
C ALA A 143 0.23 -0.46 -12.64
N THR A 144 -0.03 0.69 -12.02
CA THR A 144 0.32 2.02 -12.53
C THR A 144 1.83 2.17 -12.70
N PHE A 145 2.63 1.71 -11.74
CA PHE A 145 4.09 1.76 -11.86
C PHE A 145 4.59 0.94 -13.05
N PHE A 146 4.12 -0.29 -13.20
CA PHE A 146 4.52 -1.14 -14.33
C PHE A 146 4.03 -0.58 -15.68
N TRP A 147 2.84 -0.02 -15.73
CA TRP A 147 2.30 0.62 -16.93
C TRP A 147 3.15 1.81 -17.37
N ILE A 148 3.47 2.73 -16.48
CA ILE A 148 4.30 3.91 -16.77
C ILE A 148 5.70 3.49 -17.22
N THR A 149 6.33 2.54 -16.52
CA THR A 149 7.69 2.12 -16.84
C THR A 149 7.77 1.28 -18.12
N ARG A 150 6.68 0.64 -18.55
CA ARG A 150 6.56 -0.03 -19.84
C ARG A 150 6.39 0.99 -20.99
N SER A 151 5.51 1.96 -20.83
CA SER A 151 5.22 3.01 -21.82
C SER A 151 6.46 3.86 -22.14
N SER A 152 7.26 4.20 -21.13
CA SER A 152 8.51 4.97 -21.31
C SER A 152 9.54 4.25 -22.18
N ARG A 153 9.48 2.93 -22.30
CA ARG A 153 10.35 2.15 -23.18
C ARG A 153 9.94 2.27 -24.64
N ILE A 154 8.64 2.26 -24.92
CA ILE A 154 8.09 2.33 -26.27
C ILE A 154 8.38 3.71 -26.89
N LEU A 155 8.23 4.78 -26.13
CA LEU A 155 8.51 6.14 -26.60
C LEU A 155 9.99 6.37 -26.90
N LYS A 156 10.90 5.72 -26.18
CA LYS A 156 12.34 5.83 -26.38
C LYS A 156 12.85 5.01 -27.58
N ASP A 157 12.18 3.93 -27.92
CA ASP A 157 12.49 3.09 -29.09
C ASP A 157 12.07 3.79 -30.38
N ASN A 158 10.89 4.44 -30.38
CA ASN A 158 10.38 5.23 -31.51
C ASN A 158 11.17 6.53 -31.76
N SER A 159 11.90 7.05 -30.80
CA SER A 159 12.73 8.26 -30.97
C SER A 159 14.14 7.97 -31.50
N ARG A 160 14.47 6.70 -31.73
CA ARG A 160 15.75 6.23 -32.31
C ARG A 160 15.65 5.75 -33.78
N LEU A 161 14.43 5.72 -34.33
CA LEU A 161 14.13 5.52 -35.74
C LEU A 161 13.96 6.87 -36.45
#